data_0eafd80a8b275676675464e78a5b393d
#
_entry.id   0eafd80a8b275676675464e78a5b393d
#
_cell.length_a   1.000
_cell.length_b   1.000
_cell.length_c   1.000
_cell.angle_alpha   90.00
_cell.angle_beta   90.00
_cell.angle_gamma   90.00
#
_symmetry.space_group_name_H-M   'P 1'
#
loop_
_entity.id
_entity.type
_entity.pdbx_description
1 polymer ?
#
loop_
_entity_poly.entity_id
_entity_poly.type
_entity_poly.pdbx_seq_one_letter_code
_entity_poly.pdbx_strand_id
1 'polypeptide(L)'
;YVSGLEKGTMNNRKADSLKKKALEYVSSRTIAIDRKTFVPLTEFYVANMPDSLLPYPVKELLSSCGGDFSALSGQLYSSPLFTPEGIEAVFSTSDAAAIKSRLDYDPGFVFFQSIADNFRKKIIPAYKQYDDEIAALMKDYMKAQTEIFTNKAFFPDANLTLRVAYGSVAGYEYADGEYHKPQTTLDGIIAKDNPEIYDYDIPQS
;
A
#
# COMPACT_ATOMS: atom_id res chain seq x y z
N TYR A 1 -12.16 -7.21 3.66
CA TYR A 1 -12.51 -7.74 5.01
C TYR A 1 -13.99 -7.51 5.34
N VAL A 2 -14.59 -6.40 4.90
CA VAL A 2 -16.01 -6.05 5.12
C VAL A 2 -16.97 -7.01 4.42
N SER A 3 -16.56 -7.65 3.32
CA SER A 3 -17.40 -8.63 2.61
C SER A 3 -17.85 -9.83 3.47
N GLY A 4 -17.15 -10.11 4.56
CA GLY A 4 -17.55 -11.13 5.52
C GLY A 4 -18.65 -10.68 6.47
N LEU A 5 -18.71 -9.37 6.80
CA LEU A 5 -19.78 -8.75 7.58
C LEU A 5 -21.08 -8.68 6.76
N GLU A 6 -20.96 -8.23 5.50
CA GLU A 6 -22.11 -8.10 4.57
C GLU A 6 -22.76 -9.44 4.24
N LYS A 7 -21.98 -10.54 4.20
CA LYS A 7 -22.47 -11.88 3.88
C LYS A 7 -22.94 -12.69 5.09
N GLY A 8 -22.94 -12.11 6.29
CA GLY A 8 -23.29 -12.83 7.52
C GLY A 8 -22.40 -14.03 7.84
N THR A 9 -21.21 -14.11 7.20
CA THR A 9 -20.25 -15.23 7.37
C THR A 9 -19.20 -14.95 8.42
N MET A 10 -19.35 -13.88 9.20
CA MET A 10 -18.44 -13.57 10.30
C MET A 10 -18.71 -14.51 11.47
N ASN A 11 -17.67 -15.19 11.93
CA ASN A 11 -17.67 -15.95 13.17
C ASN A 11 -16.68 -15.30 14.16
N ASN A 12 -16.70 -15.70 15.43
CA ASN A 12 -15.86 -15.15 16.49
C ASN A 12 -14.37 -15.14 16.10
N ARG A 13 -13.86 -16.23 15.50
CA ARG A 13 -12.46 -16.33 15.05
C ARG A 13 -12.10 -15.27 14.00
N LYS A 14 -13.02 -14.95 13.10
CA LYS A 14 -12.81 -13.87 12.10
C LYS A 14 -12.86 -12.50 12.73
N ALA A 15 -13.76 -12.25 13.68
CA ALA A 15 -13.84 -11.00 14.44
C ALA A 15 -12.55 -10.75 15.22
N ASP A 16 -12.05 -11.76 15.95
CA ASP A 16 -10.78 -11.68 16.70
C ASP A 16 -9.58 -11.42 15.76
N SER A 17 -9.54 -12.08 14.61
CA SER A 17 -8.50 -11.86 13.60
C SER A 17 -8.54 -10.44 13.02
N LEU A 18 -9.72 -9.88 12.78
CA LEU A 18 -9.88 -8.50 12.32
C LEU A 18 -9.45 -7.50 13.40
N LYS A 19 -9.89 -7.71 14.63
CA LYS A 19 -9.49 -6.90 15.78
C LYS A 19 -7.97 -6.85 15.91
N LYS A 20 -7.32 -8.02 15.92
CA LYS A 20 -5.86 -8.12 16.02
C LYS A 20 -5.17 -7.32 14.90
N LYS A 21 -5.58 -7.51 13.64
CA LYS A 21 -5.02 -6.78 12.50
C LYS A 21 -5.26 -5.28 12.58
N ALA A 22 -6.42 -4.84 13.05
CA ALA A 22 -6.72 -3.42 13.23
C ALA A 22 -5.82 -2.80 14.31
N LEU A 23 -5.62 -3.49 15.44
CA LEU A 23 -4.72 -3.04 16.50
C LEU A 23 -3.26 -2.98 16.03
N GLU A 24 -2.77 -4.01 15.34
CA GLU A 24 -1.42 -4.02 14.75
C GLU A 24 -1.24 -2.85 13.78
N TYR A 25 -2.24 -2.59 12.92
CA TYR A 25 -2.20 -1.51 11.96
C TYR A 25 -2.11 -0.14 12.62
N VAL A 26 -2.97 0.14 13.60
CA VAL A 26 -2.98 1.44 14.29
C VAL A 26 -1.71 1.64 15.12
N SER A 27 -1.23 0.60 15.80
CA SER A 27 0.01 0.66 16.61
C SER A 27 1.27 0.87 15.75
N SER A 28 1.26 0.44 14.50
CA SER A 28 2.40 0.59 13.57
C SER A 28 2.42 1.94 12.84
N ARG A 29 1.37 2.76 12.97
CA ARG A 29 1.24 4.02 12.23
C ARG A 29 1.51 5.26 13.06
N THR A 30 2.15 6.23 12.44
CA THR A 30 2.28 7.58 12.98
C THR A 30 1.11 8.42 12.46
N ILE A 31 0.02 8.48 13.22
CA ILE A 31 -1.23 9.16 12.84
C ILE A 31 -1.00 10.64 12.45
N ALA A 32 -0.05 11.31 13.07
CA ALA A 32 0.29 12.70 12.72
C ALA A 32 0.83 12.85 11.29
N ILE A 33 1.59 11.87 10.80
CA ILE A 33 2.10 11.85 9.42
C ILE A 33 0.96 11.48 8.47
N ASP A 34 0.23 10.43 8.80
CA ASP A 34 -0.90 9.94 7.99
C ASP A 34 -1.93 11.07 7.75
N ARG A 35 -2.25 11.82 8.79
CA ARG A 35 -3.15 12.97 8.72
C ARG A 35 -2.63 14.12 7.84
N LYS A 36 -1.31 14.37 7.84
CA LYS A 36 -0.69 15.37 6.97
C LYS A 36 -0.71 14.96 5.49
N THR A 37 -0.55 13.67 5.20
CA THR A 37 -0.58 13.16 3.83
C THR A 37 -2.00 12.99 3.30
N PHE A 38 -2.98 12.77 4.17
CA PHE A 38 -4.38 12.62 3.80
C PHE A 38 -4.93 13.84 3.05
N VAL A 39 -4.65 15.06 3.54
CA VAL A 39 -5.20 16.30 2.96
C VAL A 39 -4.82 16.44 1.48
N PRO A 40 -3.54 16.53 1.09
CA PRO A 40 -3.18 16.71 -0.32
C PRO A 40 -3.58 15.52 -1.20
N LEU A 41 -3.58 14.28 -0.67
CA LEU A 41 -4.03 13.12 -1.43
C LEU A 41 -5.53 13.15 -1.70
N THR A 42 -6.33 13.60 -0.73
CA THR A 42 -7.79 13.70 -0.91
C THR A 42 -8.16 14.86 -1.82
N GLU A 43 -7.47 15.99 -1.72
CA GLU A 43 -7.59 17.10 -2.67
C GLU A 43 -7.30 16.62 -4.09
N PHE A 44 -6.18 15.94 -4.29
CA PHE A 44 -5.81 15.38 -5.59
C PHE A 44 -6.84 14.38 -6.10
N TYR A 45 -7.33 13.48 -5.24
CA TYR A 45 -8.35 12.50 -5.58
C TYR A 45 -9.64 13.17 -6.04
N VAL A 46 -10.16 14.13 -5.28
CA VAL A 46 -11.40 14.84 -5.61
C VAL A 46 -11.26 15.68 -6.87
N ALA A 47 -10.12 16.36 -7.06
CA ALA A 47 -9.86 17.20 -8.23
C ALA A 47 -9.73 16.40 -9.54
N ASN A 48 -9.23 15.17 -9.48
CA ASN A 48 -8.95 14.37 -10.68
C ASN A 48 -9.97 13.24 -10.93
N MET A 49 -10.84 12.92 -9.97
CA MET A 49 -11.87 11.91 -10.16
C MET A 49 -13.08 12.54 -10.87
N PRO A 50 -13.57 11.93 -11.96
CA PRO A 50 -14.84 12.35 -12.58
C PRO A 50 -15.97 12.34 -11.55
N ASP A 51 -16.83 13.37 -11.58
CA ASP A 51 -17.92 13.52 -10.59
C ASP A 51 -18.86 12.31 -10.52
N SER A 52 -19.09 11.63 -11.66
CA SER A 52 -19.89 10.41 -11.75
C SER A 52 -19.26 9.19 -11.03
N LEU A 53 -17.93 9.22 -10.86
CA LEU A 53 -17.18 8.18 -10.15
C LEU A 53 -16.82 8.55 -8.72
N LEU A 54 -17.07 9.79 -8.30
CA LEU A 54 -16.83 10.20 -6.93
C LEU A 54 -17.94 9.65 -6.02
N PRO A 55 -17.61 8.88 -4.95
CA PRO A 55 -18.62 8.30 -4.07
C PRO A 55 -19.45 9.37 -3.36
N TYR A 56 -20.77 9.13 -3.25
CA TYR A 56 -21.67 10.05 -2.57
C TYR A 56 -21.25 10.37 -1.12
N PRO A 57 -20.86 9.39 -0.27
CA PRO A 57 -20.40 9.70 1.09
C PRO A 57 -19.18 10.60 1.15
N VAL A 58 -18.28 10.53 0.17
CA VAL A 58 -17.12 11.44 0.08
C VAL A 58 -17.59 12.87 -0.18
N LYS A 59 -18.52 13.06 -1.12
CA LYS A 59 -19.11 14.38 -1.44
C LYS A 59 -19.85 14.95 -0.25
N GLU A 60 -20.66 14.13 0.41
CA GLU A 60 -21.47 14.53 1.57
C GLU A 60 -20.62 14.96 2.75
N LEU A 61 -19.61 14.16 3.12
CA LEU A 61 -18.69 14.48 4.20
C LEU A 61 -17.88 15.75 3.91
N LEU A 62 -17.37 15.88 2.68
CA LEU A 62 -16.63 17.08 2.29
C LEU A 62 -17.54 18.32 2.30
N SER A 63 -18.78 18.21 1.82
CA SER A 63 -19.77 19.29 1.85
C SER A 63 -20.12 19.69 3.29
N SER A 64 -20.26 18.73 4.19
CA SER A 64 -20.53 19.01 5.62
C SER A 64 -19.41 19.79 6.31
N CYS A 65 -18.19 19.68 5.76
CA CYS A 65 -17.01 20.46 6.19
C CYS A 65 -16.83 21.77 5.40
N GLY A 66 -17.82 22.21 4.61
CA GLY A 66 -17.73 23.41 3.79
C GLY A 66 -16.70 23.33 2.66
N GLY A 67 -16.30 22.15 2.24
CA GLY A 67 -15.26 21.93 1.23
C GLY A 67 -13.83 22.01 1.79
N ASP A 68 -13.66 22.15 3.11
CA ASP A 68 -12.35 22.20 3.74
C ASP A 68 -11.81 20.80 4.03
N PHE A 69 -10.75 20.41 3.32
CA PHE A 69 -10.10 19.11 3.48
C PHE A 69 -9.37 18.95 4.82
N SER A 70 -8.90 20.05 5.41
CA SER A 70 -8.30 20.02 6.75
C SER A 70 -9.35 19.76 7.82
N ALA A 71 -10.54 20.38 7.70
CA ALA A 71 -11.68 20.11 8.57
C ALA A 71 -12.17 18.67 8.40
N LEU A 72 -12.28 18.18 7.16
CA LEU A 72 -12.59 16.79 6.86
C LEU A 72 -11.59 15.83 7.49
N SER A 73 -10.30 16.09 7.34
CA SER A 73 -9.25 15.32 8.02
C SER A 73 -9.45 15.29 9.53
N GLY A 74 -9.75 16.46 10.15
CA GLY A 74 -10.06 16.56 11.56
C GLY A 74 -11.21 15.65 11.99
N GLN A 75 -12.30 15.67 11.25
CA GLN A 75 -13.48 14.85 11.49
C GLN A 75 -13.19 13.35 11.35
N LEU A 76 -12.55 12.93 10.27
CA LEU A 76 -12.28 11.51 10.01
C LEU A 76 -11.31 10.92 11.04
N TYR A 77 -10.23 11.63 11.35
CA TYR A 77 -9.22 11.15 12.30
C TYR A 77 -9.64 11.30 13.78
N SER A 78 -10.80 11.89 14.07
CA SER A 78 -11.44 11.79 15.39
C SER A 78 -12.21 10.49 15.60
N SER A 79 -12.32 9.66 14.56
CA SER A 79 -12.93 8.34 14.65
C SER A 79 -12.19 7.45 15.66
N PRO A 80 -12.93 6.71 16.51
CA PRO A 80 -12.35 5.74 17.42
C PRO A 80 -11.53 4.64 16.71
N LEU A 81 -11.73 4.43 15.42
CA LEU A 81 -10.96 3.44 14.65
C LEU A 81 -9.47 3.78 14.47
N PHE A 82 -9.07 5.01 14.79
CA PHE A 82 -7.67 5.42 14.78
C PHE A 82 -6.98 5.33 16.14
N THR A 83 -7.65 4.74 17.14
CA THR A 83 -7.07 4.52 18.48
C THR A 83 -7.21 3.05 18.90
N PRO A 84 -6.25 2.49 19.65
CA PRO A 84 -6.36 1.12 20.18
C PRO A 84 -7.62 0.92 21.04
N GLU A 85 -7.93 1.88 21.92
CA GLU A 85 -9.08 1.85 22.82
C GLU A 85 -10.41 1.85 22.04
N GLY A 86 -10.48 2.62 20.96
CA GLY A 86 -11.66 2.66 20.09
C GLY A 86 -11.86 1.38 19.32
N ILE A 87 -10.79 0.77 18.82
CA ILE A 87 -10.86 -0.56 18.19
C ILE A 87 -11.33 -1.61 19.21
N GLU A 88 -10.79 -1.59 20.43
CA GLU A 88 -11.25 -2.46 21.51
C GLU A 88 -12.76 -2.28 21.78
N ALA A 89 -13.24 -1.04 21.79
CA ALA A 89 -14.66 -0.75 22.00
C ALA A 89 -15.54 -1.24 20.84
N VAL A 90 -15.13 -1.05 19.59
CA VAL A 90 -15.87 -1.54 18.41
C VAL A 90 -15.99 -3.05 18.42
N PHE A 91 -14.91 -3.76 18.76
CA PHE A 91 -14.83 -5.22 18.83
C PHE A 91 -15.06 -5.78 20.24
N SER A 92 -15.75 -5.03 21.13
CA SER A 92 -16.12 -5.53 22.47
C SER A 92 -17.15 -6.66 22.44
N THR A 93 -17.72 -6.95 21.28
CA THR A 93 -18.66 -8.04 21.01
C THR A 93 -18.18 -8.86 19.82
N SER A 94 -18.59 -10.14 19.79
CA SER A 94 -18.38 -11.01 18.61
C SER A 94 -19.58 -10.96 17.65
N ASP A 95 -20.64 -10.25 18.00
CA ASP A 95 -21.83 -10.13 17.15
C ASP A 95 -21.51 -9.26 15.92
N ALA A 96 -21.54 -9.89 14.75
CA ALA A 96 -21.27 -9.25 13.49
C ALA A 96 -22.21 -8.08 13.17
N ALA A 97 -23.47 -8.19 13.55
CA ALA A 97 -24.49 -7.15 13.30
C ALA A 97 -24.20 -5.91 14.17
N ALA A 98 -23.85 -6.11 15.43
CA ALA A 98 -23.49 -5.02 16.33
C ALA A 98 -22.19 -4.34 15.89
N ILE A 99 -21.16 -5.10 15.48
CA ILE A 99 -19.90 -4.54 14.93
C ILE A 99 -20.22 -3.73 13.67
N LYS A 100 -20.98 -4.30 12.73
CA LYS A 100 -21.36 -3.61 11.49
C LYS A 100 -22.10 -2.32 11.77
N SER A 101 -23.09 -2.34 12.65
CA SER A 101 -23.85 -1.13 13.03
C SER A 101 -22.95 -0.02 13.56
N ARG A 102 -21.95 -0.34 14.38
CA ARG A 102 -20.99 0.66 14.88
C ARG A 102 -20.12 1.25 13.75
N LEU A 103 -19.71 0.40 12.79
CA LEU A 103 -18.91 0.83 11.65
C LEU A 103 -19.71 1.66 10.64
N ASP A 104 -20.96 1.30 10.38
CA ASP A 104 -21.82 2.01 9.41
C ASP A 104 -22.10 3.47 9.80
N TYR A 105 -21.99 3.82 11.09
CA TYR A 105 -22.13 5.19 11.59
C TYR A 105 -20.80 5.91 11.81
N ASP A 106 -19.66 5.23 11.62
CA ASP A 106 -18.36 5.84 11.77
C ASP A 106 -17.92 6.58 10.49
N PRO A 107 -17.68 7.91 10.55
CA PRO A 107 -17.37 8.69 9.36
C PRO A 107 -16.07 8.26 8.69
N GLY A 108 -15.06 7.85 9.46
CA GLY A 108 -13.81 7.35 8.93
C GLY A 108 -14.02 6.05 8.15
N PHE A 109 -14.77 5.11 8.72
CA PHE A 109 -15.10 3.86 8.04
C PHE A 109 -15.92 4.11 6.77
N VAL A 110 -16.98 4.92 6.85
CA VAL A 110 -17.87 5.23 5.72
C VAL A 110 -17.08 5.88 4.57
N PHE A 111 -16.20 6.82 4.88
CA PHE A 111 -15.36 7.48 3.89
C PHE A 111 -14.49 6.48 3.13
N PHE A 112 -13.63 5.74 3.83
CA PHE A 112 -12.70 4.81 3.18
C PHE A 112 -13.40 3.61 2.53
N GLN A 113 -14.46 3.10 3.16
CA GLN A 113 -15.25 2.01 2.60
C GLN A 113 -15.92 2.40 1.29
N SER A 114 -16.49 3.61 1.22
CA SER A 114 -17.15 4.11 0.00
C SER A 114 -16.19 4.21 -1.18
N ILE A 115 -14.96 4.66 -0.95
CA ILE A 115 -13.91 4.70 -1.98
C ILE A 115 -13.54 3.28 -2.42
N ALA A 116 -13.30 2.37 -1.46
CA ALA A 116 -12.94 0.99 -1.75
C ALA A 116 -14.04 0.24 -2.50
N ASP A 117 -15.30 0.47 -2.15
CA ASP A 117 -16.45 -0.13 -2.82
C ASP A 117 -16.64 0.41 -4.24
N ASN A 118 -16.51 1.72 -4.41
CA ASN A 118 -16.57 2.34 -5.73
C ASN A 118 -15.48 1.79 -6.65
N PHE A 119 -14.26 1.67 -6.15
CA PHE A 119 -13.14 1.08 -6.88
C PHE A 119 -13.45 -0.36 -7.30
N ARG A 120 -13.90 -1.21 -6.37
CA ARG A 120 -14.18 -2.63 -6.65
C ARG A 120 -15.40 -2.84 -7.55
N LYS A 121 -16.45 -2.04 -7.37
CA LYS A 121 -17.73 -2.27 -8.04
C LYS A 121 -17.84 -1.56 -9.40
N LYS A 122 -17.12 -0.44 -9.60
CA LYS A 122 -17.21 0.36 -10.82
C LYS A 122 -15.91 0.39 -11.60
N ILE A 123 -14.76 0.64 -10.94
CA ILE A 123 -13.50 0.87 -11.65
C ILE A 123 -12.85 -0.45 -12.08
N ILE A 124 -12.70 -1.42 -11.18
CA ILE A 124 -12.08 -2.71 -11.51
C ILE A 124 -12.79 -3.43 -12.67
N PRO A 125 -14.13 -3.56 -12.69
CA PRO A 125 -14.79 -4.25 -13.80
C PRO A 125 -14.59 -3.57 -15.14
N ALA A 126 -14.63 -2.24 -15.18
CA ALA A 126 -14.37 -1.48 -16.40
C ALA A 126 -12.91 -1.60 -16.87
N TYR A 127 -11.97 -1.54 -15.94
CA TYR A 127 -10.54 -1.70 -16.24
C TYR A 127 -10.21 -3.11 -16.73
N LYS A 128 -10.79 -4.14 -16.09
CA LYS A 128 -10.47 -5.53 -16.39
C LYS A 128 -10.73 -5.93 -17.84
N GLN A 129 -11.75 -5.36 -18.47
CA GLN A 129 -12.02 -5.60 -19.89
C GLN A 129 -10.83 -5.20 -20.76
N TYR A 130 -10.26 -4.00 -20.51
CA TYR A 130 -9.10 -3.52 -21.26
C TYR A 130 -7.82 -4.27 -20.88
N ASP A 131 -7.66 -4.65 -19.61
CA ASP A 131 -6.52 -5.41 -19.13
C ASP A 131 -6.43 -6.78 -19.81
N ASP A 132 -7.54 -7.50 -19.94
CA ASP A 132 -7.64 -8.79 -20.62
C ASP A 132 -7.33 -8.64 -22.13
N GLU A 133 -7.80 -7.57 -22.80
CA GLU A 133 -7.47 -7.25 -24.20
C GLU A 133 -5.99 -6.94 -24.39
N ILE A 134 -5.43 -6.09 -23.54
CA ILE A 134 -4.00 -5.73 -23.56
C ILE A 134 -3.15 -6.98 -23.34
N ALA A 135 -3.51 -7.85 -22.40
CA ALA A 135 -2.79 -9.09 -22.15
C ALA A 135 -2.76 -10.00 -23.37
N ALA A 136 -3.87 -10.10 -24.10
CA ALA A 136 -3.94 -10.88 -25.35
C ALA A 136 -3.04 -10.26 -26.44
N LEU A 137 -3.13 -8.95 -26.65
CA LEU A 137 -2.30 -8.23 -27.63
C LEU A 137 -0.80 -8.29 -27.29
N MET A 138 -0.46 -8.19 -26.01
CA MET A 138 0.94 -8.33 -25.54
C MET A 138 1.52 -9.71 -25.82
N LYS A 139 0.71 -10.76 -25.75
CA LYS A 139 1.14 -12.11 -26.12
C LYS A 139 1.50 -12.17 -27.60
N ASP A 140 0.67 -11.63 -28.49
CA ASP A 140 0.92 -11.61 -29.93
C ASP A 140 2.11 -10.69 -30.27
N TYR A 141 2.23 -9.56 -29.60
CA TYR A 141 3.36 -8.64 -29.73
C TYR A 141 4.69 -9.32 -29.33
N MET A 142 4.73 -10.04 -28.23
CA MET A 142 5.92 -10.78 -27.79
C MET A 142 6.26 -11.93 -28.76
N LYS A 143 5.25 -12.62 -29.28
CA LYS A 143 5.44 -13.65 -30.29
C LYS A 143 6.08 -13.05 -31.55
N ALA A 144 5.55 -11.95 -32.06
CA ALA A 144 6.11 -11.27 -33.22
C ALA A 144 7.56 -10.80 -32.97
N GLN A 145 7.87 -10.26 -31.79
CA GLN A 145 9.25 -9.89 -31.45
C GLN A 145 10.21 -11.09 -31.46
N THR A 146 9.80 -12.24 -30.91
CA THR A 146 10.64 -13.44 -30.89
C THR A 146 10.88 -14.03 -32.27
N GLU A 147 9.92 -13.87 -33.20
CA GLU A 147 10.05 -14.29 -34.58
C GLU A 147 10.94 -13.35 -35.42
N ILE A 148 10.84 -12.02 -35.18
CA ILE A 148 11.59 -11.03 -35.93
C ILE A 148 13.03 -10.90 -35.43
N PHE A 149 13.25 -10.91 -34.15
CA PHE A 149 14.56 -10.68 -33.51
C PHE A 149 15.19 -12.00 -33.06
N THR A 150 15.51 -12.88 -33.99
CA THR A 150 16.06 -14.22 -33.71
C THR A 150 17.39 -14.21 -32.90
N ASN A 151 18.16 -13.15 -33.00
CA ASN A 151 19.44 -13.00 -32.31
C ASN A 151 19.33 -12.28 -30.93
N LYS A 152 18.13 -11.88 -30.52
CA LYS A 152 17.89 -11.20 -29.24
C LYS A 152 17.47 -12.21 -28.19
N ALA A 153 18.18 -12.23 -27.06
CA ALA A 153 17.74 -12.99 -25.89
C ALA A 153 16.59 -12.25 -25.18
N PHE A 154 15.46 -12.89 -25.06
CA PHE A 154 14.33 -12.40 -24.30
C PHE A 154 14.28 -13.09 -22.94
N PHE A 155 14.27 -12.30 -21.88
CA PHE A 155 14.17 -12.82 -20.53
C PHE A 155 12.71 -12.76 -20.07
N PRO A 156 12.18 -13.84 -19.46
CA PRO A 156 10.85 -13.80 -18.87
C PRO A 156 10.81 -12.85 -17.67
N ASP A 157 9.69 -12.18 -17.48
CA ASP A 157 9.44 -11.40 -16.27
C ASP A 157 9.29 -12.32 -15.03
N ALA A 158 9.37 -11.75 -13.84
CA ALA A 158 9.23 -12.50 -12.60
C ALA A 158 7.80 -13.04 -12.46
N ASN A 159 7.68 -14.36 -12.42
CA ASN A 159 6.39 -15.08 -12.38
C ASN A 159 6.29 -16.06 -11.19
N LEU A 160 7.00 -15.78 -10.10
CA LEU A 160 7.09 -16.63 -8.89
C LEU A 160 7.80 -17.99 -9.12
N THR A 161 8.42 -18.22 -10.27
CA THR A 161 9.30 -19.38 -10.44
C THR A 161 10.64 -19.16 -9.74
N LEU A 162 11.23 -20.26 -9.28
CA LEU A 162 12.54 -20.22 -8.63
C LEU A 162 13.59 -19.66 -9.59
N ARG A 163 14.31 -18.62 -9.17
CA ARG A 163 15.49 -18.09 -9.86
C ARG A 163 16.73 -18.39 -9.03
N VAL A 164 17.72 -18.97 -9.63
CA VAL A 164 18.99 -19.28 -8.99
C VAL A 164 20.06 -18.34 -9.55
N ALA A 165 20.65 -17.53 -8.68
CA ALA A 165 21.85 -16.78 -8.98
C ALA A 165 23.05 -17.52 -8.38
N TYR A 166 24.08 -17.73 -9.18
CA TYR A 166 25.31 -18.39 -8.73
C TYR A 166 26.54 -17.78 -9.42
N GLY A 167 27.69 -17.91 -8.78
CA GLY A 167 28.94 -17.39 -9.30
C GLY A 167 30.10 -17.72 -8.36
N SER A 168 31.29 -17.42 -8.80
CA SER A 168 32.51 -17.48 -7.98
C SER A 168 32.78 -16.13 -7.35
N VAL A 169 33.31 -16.14 -6.11
CA VAL A 169 33.80 -14.92 -5.47
C VAL A 169 35.07 -14.50 -6.19
N ALA A 170 35.03 -13.37 -6.88
CA ALA A 170 36.15 -12.84 -7.65
C ALA A 170 36.18 -11.31 -7.56
N GLY A 171 37.38 -10.73 -7.75
CA GLY A 171 37.47 -9.30 -7.94
C GLY A 171 37.06 -8.87 -9.34
N TYR A 172 36.90 -7.57 -9.54
CA TYR A 172 36.51 -7.00 -10.83
C TYR A 172 37.20 -5.64 -11.06
N GLU A 173 37.37 -5.29 -12.32
CA GLU A 173 37.75 -3.93 -12.71
C GLU A 173 36.49 -3.06 -12.74
N TYR A 174 36.51 -2.00 -11.95
CA TYR A 174 35.44 -1.02 -11.88
C TYR A 174 35.56 0.06 -12.97
N ALA A 175 36.82 0.54 -13.15
CA ALA A 175 37.19 1.52 -14.14
C ALA A 175 38.62 1.24 -14.58
N ASP A 176 39.11 1.93 -15.62
CA ASP A 176 40.48 1.81 -16.08
C ASP A 176 41.48 2.13 -14.97
N GLY A 177 42.31 1.16 -14.62
CA GLY A 177 43.31 1.23 -13.52
C GLY A 177 42.70 1.01 -12.12
N GLU A 178 41.41 0.72 -11.96
CA GLU A 178 40.78 0.46 -10.66
C GLU A 178 40.27 -0.99 -10.53
N TYR A 179 40.97 -1.76 -9.69
CA TYR A 179 40.62 -3.15 -9.40
C TYR A 179 40.05 -3.33 -7.99
N HIS A 180 38.86 -3.83 -7.87
CA HIS A 180 38.21 -4.18 -6.60
C HIS A 180 38.49 -5.64 -6.25
N LYS A 181 39.14 -5.85 -5.10
CA LYS A 181 39.38 -7.20 -4.56
C LYS A 181 38.09 -7.85 -4.11
N PRO A 182 38.00 -9.20 -4.13
CA PRO A 182 36.79 -9.91 -3.69
C PRO A 182 36.56 -9.85 -2.16
N GLN A 183 37.57 -9.43 -1.41
CA GLN A 183 37.53 -9.29 0.04
C GLN A 183 38.03 -7.90 0.44
N THR A 184 37.32 -7.28 1.37
CA THR A 184 37.69 -6.01 2.00
C THR A 184 38.15 -6.25 3.45
N THR A 185 38.82 -5.29 4.04
CA THR A 185 39.26 -5.33 5.44
C THR A 185 38.59 -4.23 6.24
N LEU A 186 38.67 -4.31 7.57
CA LEU A 186 38.22 -3.26 8.47
C LEU A 186 38.91 -1.91 8.23
N ASP A 187 40.16 -1.93 7.78
CA ASP A 187 40.91 -0.71 7.46
C ASP A 187 40.16 0.17 6.44
N GLY A 188 39.52 -0.47 5.46
CA GLY A 188 38.70 0.25 4.47
C GLY A 188 37.43 0.88 5.06
N ILE A 189 36.88 0.34 6.12
CA ILE A 189 35.76 0.91 6.87
C ILE A 189 36.28 2.08 7.72
N ILE A 190 37.36 1.87 8.48
CA ILE A 190 37.98 2.88 9.34
C ILE A 190 38.41 4.11 8.52
N ALA A 191 38.99 3.89 7.33
CA ALA A 191 39.38 4.98 6.43
C ALA A 191 38.22 5.86 5.94
N LYS A 192 36.99 5.39 6.04
CA LYS A 192 35.79 6.11 5.66
C LYS A 192 35.05 6.76 6.83
N ASP A 193 35.60 6.66 8.05
CA ASP A 193 34.98 7.21 9.24
C ASP A 193 34.67 8.69 9.09
N ASN A 194 33.40 9.05 9.26
CA ASN A 194 32.93 10.41 9.23
C ASN A 194 31.71 10.56 10.17
N PRO A 195 31.93 11.02 11.41
CA PRO A 195 30.87 11.16 12.39
C PRO A 195 29.72 12.11 11.99
N GLU A 196 29.93 12.96 10.97
CA GLU A 196 28.86 13.85 10.47
C GLU A 196 27.86 13.13 9.56
N ILE A 197 28.20 11.92 9.08
CA ILE A 197 27.35 11.11 8.20
C ILE A 197 27.00 9.83 8.92
N TYR A 198 25.71 9.66 9.26
CA TYR A 198 25.19 8.50 10.00
C TYR A 198 25.66 7.13 9.49
N ASP A 199 25.73 6.94 8.16
CA ASP A 199 26.14 5.67 7.55
C ASP A 199 27.67 5.41 7.64
N TYR A 200 28.46 6.42 8.03
CA TYR A 200 29.92 6.37 8.13
C TYR A 200 30.43 6.66 9.54
N ASP A 201 29.53 6.83 10.52
CA ASP A 201 29.90 6.98 11.93
C ASP A 201 30.28 5.62 12.53
N ILE A 202 31.55 5.44 12.84
CA ILE A 202 32.08 4.18 13.38
C ILE A 202 32.21 4.31 14.90
N PRO A 203 31.68 3.33 15.69
CA PRO A 203 31.82 3.34 17.14
C PRO A 203 33.32 3.41 17.54
N GLN A 204 33.65 4.43 18.26
CA GLN A 204 35.00 4.62 18.85
C GLN A 204 35.10 3.73 20.10
N SER A 205 35.64 2.51 19.98
CA SER A 205 35.83 1.56 21.11
C SER A 205 37.33 1.46 21.49
#